data_7deb7b55c4b6a772d6ada1461c37df33
#
_entry.id   7deb7b55c4b6a772d6ada1461c37df33
#
_cell.length_a   1.000
_cell.length_b   1.000
_cell.length_c   1.000
_cell.angle_alpha   90.00
_cell.angle_beta   90.00
_cell.angle_gamma   90.00
#
_symmetry.space_group_name_H-M   'P 1'
#
loop_
_entity.id
_entity.type
_entity.pdbx_description
1 polymer ?
#
loop_
_entity_poly.entity_id
_entity_poly.type
_entity_poly.pdbx_seq_one_letter_code
_entity_poly.pdbx_strand_id
1 'polypeptide(L)'
;MPVINTALLYDEHWIFIQTNKLPPTLLAYLKQHQNIQTIYEIGYEYDLFFWISTTTIGEYEAILSEIKHKFSDNIIKIDAILALREYKYTEFPDIEIESMAPK
;
A
#
# COMPACT_ATOMS: atom_id res chain seq x y z
N MET A 1 -12.68 -16.13 17.57
CA MET A 1 -12.54 -15.61 17.18
C MET A 1 -11.98 -14.33 17.20
N PRO A 2 -12.27 -13.52 17.88
CA PRO A 2 -11.75 -12.22 17.91
C PRO A 2 -10.29 -12.15 18.12
N VAL A 3 -9.83 -13.01 18.82
CA VAL A 3 -8.47 -13.02 19.06
C VAL A 3 -7.69 -12.99 17.85
N ILE A 4 -8.16 -13.66 16.92
CA ILE A 4 -7.50 -13.71 15.72
C ILE A 4 -7.36 -12.42 15.10
N ASN A 5 -8.33 -11.61 15.26
CA ASN A 5 -8.29 -10.33 14.67
C ASN A 5 -7.14 -9.53 15.11
N THR A 6 -6.79 -9.64 16.33
CA THR A 6 -5.68 -8.90 16.83
C THR A 6 -4.42 -9.26 16.08
N ALA A 7 -4.28 -10.51 15.80
CA ALA A 7 -3.08 -10.95 15.13
C ALA A 7 -3.07 -10.51 13.69
N LEU A 8 -4.21 -10.16 13.17
CA LEU A 8 -4.28 -9.79 11.78
C LEU A 8 -4.30 -8.30 11.54
N LEU A 9 -3.87 -7.53 12.51
CA LEU A 9 -3.83 -6.11 12.32
C LEU A 9 -2.55 -5.76 11.59
N TYR A 10 -2.71 -5.17 10.44
CA TYR A 10 -1.59 -4.75 9.64
C TYR A 10 -1.63 -3.26 9.46
N ASP A 11 -0.49 -2.66 9.33
CA ASP A 11 -0.41 -1.28 8.93
C ASP A 11 -0.29 -1.27 7.42
N GLU A 12 -1.10 -0.47 6.79
CA GLU A 12 -1.06 -0.36 5.35
C GLU A 12 -0.54 1.00 4.98
N HIS A 13 0.44 1.00 4.11
CA HIS A 13 0.97 2.25 3.59
C HIS A 13 0.70 2.27 2.11
N TRP A 14 0.16 3.37 1.64
CA TRP A 14 -0.14 3.55 0.24
C TRP A 14 1.01 4.30 -0.38
N ILE A 15 1.58 3.73 -1.42
CA ILE A 15 2.79 4.25 -2.02
C ILE A 15 2.47 4.72 -3.41
N PHE A 16 2.88 5.94 -3.71
CA PHE A 16 2.72 6.52 -5.03
C PHE A 16 4.09 6.80 -5.59
N ILE A 17 4.38 6.29 -6.76
CA ILE A 17 5.69 6.44 -7.35
C ILE A 17 5.60 7.11 -8.70
N GLN A 18 6.45 8.10 -8.90
CA GLN A 18 6.61 8.74 -10.18
C GLN A 18 7.97 8.33 -10.73
N THR A 19 8.01 7.89 -11.96
CA THR A 19 9.27 7.44 -12.57
C THR A 19 9.56 8.23 -13.82
N ASN A 20 10.83 8.26 -14.21
CA ASN A 20 11.18 8.89 -15.47
C ASN A 20 10.83 7.91 -16.59
N LYS A 21 10.93 6.64 -16.32
CA LYS A 21 10.58 5.62 -17.28
C LYS A 21 10.29 4.38 -16.45
N LEU A 22 9.11 3.85 -16.57
CA LEU A 22 8.71 2.74 -15.74
C LEU A 22 9.42 1.47 -16.18
N PRO A 23 10.36 0.97 -15.41
CA PRO A 23 11.10 -0.21 -15.82
C PRO A 23 10.32 -1.48 -15.55
N PRO A 24 10.33 -2.43 -16.45
CA PRO A 24 9.65 -3.69 -16.22
C PRO A 24 10.17 -4.41 -14.98
N THR A 25 11.42 -4.19 -14.64
CA THR A 25 11.99 -4.83 -13.47
C THR A 25 11.34 -4.33 -12.19
N LEU A 26 10.94 -3.08 -12.16
CA LEU A 26 10.27 -2.56 -10.98
C LEU A 26 8.92 -3.23 -10.82
N LEU A 27 8.18 -3.34 -11.90
CA LEU A 27 6.89 -4.01 -11.83
C LEU A 27 7.05 -5.46 -11.40
N ALA A 28 8.03 -6.14 -11.95
CA ALA A 28 8.25 -7.54 -11.58
C ALA A 28 8.61 -7.66 -10.11
N TYR A 29 9.43 -6.76 -9.62
CA TYR A 29 9.84 -6.78 -8.24
C TYR A 29 8.61 -6.61 -7.33
N LEU A 30 7.77 -5.63 -7.66
CA LEU A 30 6.61 -5.37 -6.83
C LEU A 30 5.62 -6.53 -6.87
N LYS A 31 5.44 -7.12 -8.02
CA LYS A 31 4.49 -8.21 -8.14
C LYS A 31 4.90 -9.44 -7.36
N GLN A 32 6.19 -9.62 -7.20
CA GLN A 32 6.67 -10.79 -6.49
C GLN A 32 6.82 -10.58 -4.99
N HIS A 33 6.66 -9.36 -4.53
CA HIS A 33 6.89 -9.08 -3.12
C HIS A 33 5.65 -9.44 -2.32
N GLN A 34 5.84 -10.27 -1.32
CA GLN A 34 4.69 -10.79 -0.60
C GLN A 34 3.99 -9.75 0.25
N ASN A 35 4.66 -8.67 0.59
CA ASN A 35 4.03 -7.63 1.40
C ASN A 35 3.38 -6.54 0.56
N ILE A 36 3.49 -6.62 -0.76
CA ILE A 36 2.94 -5.61 -1.63
C ILE A 36 1.71 -6.16 -2.32
N GLN A 37 0.64 -5.39 -2.22
CA GLN A 37 -0.62 -5.84 -2.77
C GLN A 37 -1.21 -4.78 -3.64
N THR A 38 -1.98 -5.22 -4.60
CA THR A 38 -2.80 -4.32 -5.39
C THR A 38 -1.97 -3.24 -6.05
N ILE A 39 -1.40 -3.55 -7.18
CA ILE A 39 -0.59 -2.61 -7.90
C ILE A 39 -1.40 -2.02 -9.04
N TYR A 40 -1.46 -0.70 -9.09
CA TYR A 40 -2.16 -0.01 -10.15
C TYR A 40 -1.19 0.85 -10.94
N GLU A 41 -1.39 0.90 -12.23
CA GLU A 41 -0.71 1.89 -13.05
C GLU A 41 -1.68 3.04 -13.17
N ILE A 42 -1.24 4.22 -12.81
CA ILE A 42 -2.12 5.37 -12.83
C ILE A 42 -1.52 6.43 -13.72
N GLY A 43 -2.33 7.37 -14.10
CA GLY A 43 -1.88 8.43 -14.95
C GLY A 43 -1.57 9.65 -14.14
N TYR A 44 -1.52 10.76 -14.73
CA TYR A 44 -1.25 12.02 -14.06
C TYR A 44 0.16 12.07 -13.51
N GLU A 45 0.28 12.50 -12.29
CA GLU A 45 1.56 12.74 -11.70
C GLU A 45 2.33 11.51 -11.34
N TYR A 46 1.64 10.43 -11.05
CA TYR A 46 2.29 9.22 -10.61
C TYR A 46 2.05 8.10 -11.60
N ASP A 47 3.03 7.21 -11.67
CA ASP A 47 2.91 6.08 -12.58
C ASP A 47 2.39 4.84 -11.91
N LEU A 48 2.69 4.68 -10.63
CA LEU A 48 2.30 3.49 -9.90
C LEU A 48 1.71 3.82 -8.55
N PHE A 49 0.79 3.00 -8.13
CA PHE A 49 0.22 3.07 -6.81
C PHE A 49 0.11 1.65 -6.29
N PHE A 50 0.56 1.41 -5.10
CA PHE A 50 0.42 0.08 -4.51
C PHE A 50 0.42 0.20 -2.99
N TRP A 51 0.06 -0.89 -2.33
CA TRP A 51 -0.04 -0.92 -0.89
C TRP A 51 1.06 -1.80 -0.34
N ILE A 52 1.68 -1.38 0.75
CA ILE A 52 2.60 -2.21 1.49
C ILE A 52 1.93 -2.53 2.81
N SER A 53 1.75 -3.82 3.09
CA SER A 53 1.12 -4.26 4.32
C SER A 53 2.14 -4.92 5.19
N THR A 54 2.32 -4.41 6.39
CA THR A 54 3.31 -4.96 7.31
C THR A 54 2.75 -4.97 8.72
N THR A 55 3.38 -5.73 9.57
CA THR A 55 2.96 -5.78 10.96
C THR A 55 3.80 -4.88 11.84
N THR A 56 4.92 -4.40 11.35
CA THR A 56 5.75 -3.48 12.12
C THR A 56 6.22 -2.36 11.22
N ILE A 57 6.50 -1.24 11.84
CA ILE A 57 6.97 -0.10 11.07
C ILE A 57 8.38 -0.37 10.53
N GLY A 58 9.16 -1.14 11.26
CA GLY A 58 10.50 -1.46 10.79
C GLY A 58 10.48 -2.26 9.50
N GLU A 59 9.52 -3.16 9.41
CA GLU A 59 9.38 -3.96 8.21
C GLU A 59 9.03 -3.07 7.03
N TYR A 60 8.11 -2.15 7.27
CA TYR A 60 7.71 -1.22 6.23
C TYR A 60 8.90 -0.36 5.77
N GLU A 61 9.65 0.14 6.72
CA GLU A 61 10.77 1.00 6.38
C GLU A 61 11.83 0.26 5.59
N ALA A 62 12.04 -0.99 5.93
CA ALA A 62 13.01 -1.79 5.21
C ALA A 62 12.58 -2.00 3.76
N ILE A 63 11.31 -2.27 3.56
CA ILE A 63 10.80 -2.50 2.22
C ILE A 63 10.90 -1.23 1.39
N LEU A 64 10.47 -0.12 1.96
CA LEU A 64 10.49 1.13 1.23
C LEU A 64 11.91 1.55 0.91
N SER A 65 12.82 1.36 1.84
CA SER A 65 14.19 1.70 1.63
C SER A 65 14.80 0.86 0.52
N GLU A 66 14.46 -0.40 0.47
CA GLU A 66 14.98 -1.27 -0.55
C GLU A 66 14.48 -0.83 -1.93
N ILE A 67 13.22 -0.47 -2.02
CA ILE A 67 12.68 0.00 -3.28
C ILE A 67 13.38 1.26 -3.74
N LYS A 68 13.56 2.20 -2.83
CA LYS A 68 14.23 3.44 -3.17
C LYS A 68 15.66 3.20 -3.64
N HIS A 69 16.33 2.33 -2.96
CA HIS A 69 17.73 2.09 -3.29
C HIS A 69 17.87 1.32 -4.60
N LYS A 70 17.06 0.30 -4.75
CA LYS A 70 17.18 -0.57 -5.89
C LYS A 70 16.80 0.11 -7.19
N PHE A 71 15.86 1.01 -7.14
CA PHE A 71 15.38 1.67 -8.34
C PHE A 71 15.62 3.18 -8.32
N SER A 72 16.67 3.59 -7.64
CA SER A 72 16.91 5.01 -7.47
C SER A 72 17.10 5.75 -8.77
N ASP A 73 17.60 5.07 -9.79
CA ASP A 73 17.84 5.73 -11.06
C ASP A 73 16.54 6.01 -11.81
N ASN A 74 15.50 5.32 -11.47
CA ASN A 74 14.25 5.45 -12.19
C ASN A 74 13.18 6.19 -11.43
N ILE A 75 13.29 6.24 -10.12
CA ILE A 75 12.26 6.86 -9.31
C ILE A 75 12.55 8.33 -9.14
N ILE A 76 11.61 9.15 -9.61
CA ILE A 76 11.73 10.59 -9.45
C ILE A 76 11.18 11.02 -8.12
N LYS A 77 10.08 10.41 -7.72
CA LYS A 77 9.39 10.85 -6.52
C LYS A 77 8.63 9.69 -5.92
N ILE A 78 8.65 9.58 -4.62
CA ILE A 78 7.87 8.60 -3.90
C ILE A 78 7.12 9.32 -2.80
N ASP A 79 5.83 9.10 -2.75
CA ASP A 79 5.00 9.61 -1.66
C ASP A 79 4.39 8.42 -0.96
N ALA A 80 4.42 8.44 0.34
CA ALA A 80 3.88 7.36 1.14
C ALA A 80 2.87 7.94 2.12
N ILE A 81 1.73 7.32 2.19
CA ILE A 81 0.67 7.73 3.08
C ILE A 81 0.31 6.56 3.95
N LEU A 82 0.32 6.77 5.24
CA LEU A 82 -0.11 5.73 6.15
C LEU A 82 -1.62 5.69 6.12
N ALA A 83 -2.17 4.60 5.64
CA ALA A 83 -3.60 4.44 5.66
C ALA A 83 -3.99 4.07 7.05
N LEU A 84 -5.15 4.46 7.44
CA LEU A 84 -5.64 4.08 8.71
C LEU A 84 -5.81 2.58 8.70
N ARG A 85 -5.67 1.99 9.87
CA ARG A 85 -5.80 0.57 9.98
C ARG A 85 -7.15 0.17 9.46
N GLU A 86 -7.17 -0.82 8.65
CA GLU A 86 -8.40 -1.25 8.04
C GLU A 86 -9.06 -2.27 8.92
N TYR A 87 -10.33 -2.10 9.18
CA TYR A 87 -11.09 -3.06 9.95
C TYR A 87 -12.08 -3.73 9.04
N LYS A 88 -12.19 -5.01 9.16
CA LYS A 88 -13.13 -5.74 8.33
C LYS A 88 -14.39 -5.96 9.11
N TYR A 89 -15.35 -5.16 8.86
CA TYR A 89 -16.56 -5.28 9.61
C TYR A 89 -17.64 -5.71 8.71
N THR A 90 -17.77 -6.94 8.52
CA THR A 90 -18.82 -7.39 7.66
C THR A 90 -20.15 -7.15 8.30
N GLU A 91 -20.17 -7.03 9.60
CA GLU A 91 -21.44 -6.83 10.22
C GLU A 91 -21.77 -5.38 10.35
N PHE A 92 -20.79 -4.52 10.35
CA PHE A 92 -21.05 -3.14 10.47
C PHE A 92 -21.29 -2.44 9.19
N PRO A 93 -20.73 -2.86 8.14
CA PRO A 93 -20.73 -2.07 6.94
C PRO A 93 -22.06 -1.49 6.57
N ASP A 94 -23.06 -2.25 6.69
CA ASP A 94 -24.35 -1.76 6.31
C ASP A 94 -24.74 -0.57 7.11
N ILE A 95 -24.59 -0.67 8.37
CA ILE A 95 -24.97 0.40 9.25
C ILE A 95 -24.10 1.59 9.03
N GLU A 96 -22.83 1.35 8.90
CA GLU A 96 -21.93 2.43 8.71
C GLU A 96 -22.21 3.17 7.44
N ILE A 97 -22.44 2.44 6.41
CA ILE A 97 -22.70 3.06 5.14
C ILE A 97 -23.93 3.89 5.21
N GLU A 98 -24.93 3.40 5.83
CA GLU A 98 -26.13 4.16 5.94
C GLU A 98 -25.93 5.42 6.71
N SER A 99 -25.21 5.34 7.78
CA SER A 99 -25.03 6.53 8.55
C SER A 99 -24.16 7.54 7.84
N MET A 100 -23.27 7.07 7.03
CA MET A 100 -22.43 7.98 6.34
C MET A 100 -23.06 8.51 5.10
N ALA A 101 -23.98 7.79 4.58
CA ALA A 101 -24.60 8.22 3.36
C ALA A 101 -25.27 9.53 3.63
N PRO A 102 -25.14 10.42 2.74
CA PRO A 102 -25.67 11.72 2.92
C PRO A 102 -27.10 11.53 2.90
N LYS A 103 -27.69 11.11 3.43
CA LYS A 103 -29.08 10.95 3.40
C LYS A 103 -29.77 12.06 2.78
#